data_329fa6e11c601072bf3f7a7d698a454c
#
_entry.id   329fa6e11c601072bf3f7a7d698a454c
#
_cell.length_a   1.000
_cell.length_b   1.000
_cell.length_c   1.000
_cell.angle_alpha   90.00
_cell.angle_beta   90.00
_cell.angle_gamma   90.00
#
_symmetry.space_group_name_H-M   'P 1'
#
loop_
_entity.id
_entity.type
_entity.pdbx_description
1 polymer ?
#
loop_
_entity_poly.entity_id
_entity_poly.type
_entity_poly.pdbx_seq_one_letter_code
_entity_poly.pdbx_strand_id
1 'polypeptide(L)'
;MLTGFIIGFLAAMLGWQINIIGIHRGLARGKTAPLLIGLGATTAELIIILIAFAGATPLLHHPHFWAVAKWFGITTLLFTSFSILFHKKNFKNPDEKIERGPARSFVIGLMLVGGNPAIYLMWIGMIGLLMGHLHLSLASLQFRLLFVGGFFAGCMSWFAILSFFILDHIRQWGEDRLHLISRLSAALLLIAAGVLIFEKF
;
A
#
# COMPACT_ATOMS: atom_id res chain seq x y z
N MET A 1 -19.71 -5.08 -0.85
CA MET A 1 -18.69 -6.12 -0.79
C MET A 1 -17.79 -6.13 -2.03
N LEU A 2 -18.34 -6.29 -3.26
CA LEU A 2 -17.54 -6.31 -4.50
C LEU A 2 -16.66 -5.07 -4.69
N THR A 3 -17.22 -3.88 -4.47
CA THR A 3 -16.46 -2.61 -4.55
C THR A 3 -15.28 -2.58 -3.59
N GLY A 4 -15.49 -2.99 -2.33
CA GLY A 4 -14.40 -3.11 -1.35
C GLY A 4 -13.34 -4.10 -1.82
N PHE A 5 -13.75 -5.26 -2.34
CA PHE A 5 -12.82 -6.28 -2.85
C PHE A 5 -11.95 -5.75 -3.99
N ILE A 6 -12.56 -5.12 -4.99
CA ILE A 6 -11.82 -4.57 -6.15
C ILE A 6 -10.84 -3.50 -5.67
N ILE A 7 -11.30 -2.57 -4.83
CA ILE A 7 -10.44 -1.49 -4.31
C ILE A 7 -9.30 -2.06 -3.46
N GLY A 8 -9.57 -3.02 -2.57
CA GLY A 8 -8.53 -3.65 -1.75
C GLY A 8 -7.51 -4.42 -2.58
N PHE A 9 -7.97 -5.17 -3.57
CA PHE A 9 -7.09 -5.90 -4.48
C PHE A 9 -6.17 -4.95 -5.25
N LEU A 10 -6.72 -3.89 -5.84
CA LEU A 10 -5.94 -2.90 -6.58
C LEU A 10 -5.01 -2.10 -5.68
N ALA A 11 -5.46 -1.68 -4.49
CA ALA A 11 -4.61 -0.98 -3.53
C ALA A 11 -3.40 -1.81 -3.12
N ALA A 12 -3.61 -3.10 -2.80
CA ALA A 12 -2.53 -4.00 -2.45
C ALA A 12 -1.60 -4.28 -3.64
N MET A 13 -2.14 -4.44 -4.85
CA MET A 13 -1.35 -4.64 -6.08
C MET A 13 -0.47 -3.43 -6.39
N LEU A 14 -1.00 -2.22 -6.22
CA LEU A 14 -0.29 -0.97 -6.46
C LEU A 14 0.64 -0.57 -5.31
N GLY A 15 0.57 -1.22 -4.16
CA GLY A 15 1.38 -0.95 -2.97
C GLY A 15 2.85 -1.36 -3.12
N TRP A 16 3.60 -0.67 -3.98
CA TRP A 16 4.98 -1.01 -4.36
C TRP A 16 5.94 -1.26 -3.21
N GLN A 17 5.92 -0.41 -2.19
CA GLN A 17 6.82 -0.52 -1.03
C GLN A 17 6.62 -1.85 -0.32
N ILE A 18 5.37 -2.20 -0.10
CA ILE A 18 4.95 -3.40 0.62
C ILE A 18 5.28 -4.64 -0.22
N ASN A 19 5.00 -4.57 -1.52
CA ASN A 19 5.24 -5.68 -2.44
C ASN A 19 6.73 -5.99 -2.58
N ILE A 20 7.60 -4.98 -2.74
CA ILE A 20 9.06 -5.17 -2.82
C ILE A 20 9.61 -5.78 -1.53
N ILE A 21 9.18 -5.26 -0.37
CA ILE A 21 9.63 -5.79 0.93
C ILE A 21 9.07 -7.20 1.14
N GLY A 22 7.82 -7.43 0.71
CA GLY A 22 7.18 -8.75 0.73
C GLY A 22 7.97 -9.77 -0.10
N ILE A 23 8.31 -9.44 -1.34
CA ILE A 23 9.12 -10.29 -2.22
C ILE A 23 10.50 -10.56 -1.59
N HIS A 24 11.21 -9.51 -1.18
CA HIS A 24 12.53 -9.64 -0.57
C HIS A 24 12.52 -10.58 0.64
N ARG A 25 11.57 -10.39 1.55
CA ARG A 25 11.44 -11.26 2.73
C ARG A 25 10.91 -12.65 2.38
N GLY A 26 10.07 -12.76 1.35
CA GLY A 26 9.59 -14.02 0.83
C GLY A 26 10.70 -14.89 0.23
N LEU A 27 11.62 -14.28 -0.50
CA LEU A 27 12.81 -14.96 -1.02
C LEU A 27 13.73 -15.46 0.11
N ALA A 28 13.89 -14.64 1.17
CA ALA A 28 14.75 -14.95 2.29
C ALA A 28 14.13 -15.93 3.31
N ARG A 29 12.81 -15.90 3.52
CA ARG A 29 12.13 -16.55 4.64
C ARG A 29 10.95 -17.44 4.27
N GLY A 30 10.63 -17.53 3.00
CA GLY A 30 9.52 -18.33 2.49
C GLY A 30 8.20 -17.60 2.36
N LYS A 31 7.22 -18.32 1.84
CA LYS A 31 5.92 -17.81 1.39
C LYS A 31 5.05 -17.15 2.48
N THR A 32 5.28 -17.48 3.74
CA THR A 32 4.52 -16.89 4.87
C THR A 32 4.89 -15.43 5.15
N ALA A 33 6.11 -15.00 4.80
CA ALA A 33 6.56 -13.65 5.08
C ALA A 33 5.78 -12.56 4.32
N PRO A 34 5.52 -12.66 3.00
CA PRO A 34 4.68 -11.69 2.29
C PRO A 34 3.23 -11.67 2.80
N LEU A 35 2.66 -12.84 3.15
CA LEU A 35 1.32 -12.92 3.73
C LEU A 35 1.20 -12.14 5.04
N LEU A 36 2.18 -12.32 5.94
CA LEU A 36 2.19 -11.62 7.23
C LEU A 36 2.43 -10.12 7.06
N ILE A 37 3.28 -9.71 6.12
CA ILE A 37 3.47 -8.30 5.77
C ILE A 37 2.16 -7.73 5.24
N GLY A 38 1.50 -8.45 4.32
CA GLY A 38 0.21 -8.06 3.77
C GLY A 38 -0.87 -7.95 4.85
N LEU A 39 -0.92 -8.89 5.77
CA LEU A 39 -1.86 -8.86 6.89
C LEU A 39 -1.63 -7.63 7.78
N GLY A 40 -0.38 -7.32 8.12
CA GLY A 40 -0.04 -6.12 8.89
C GLY A 40 -0.40 -4.83 8.17
N ALA A 41 -0.07 -4.74 6.88
CA ALA A 41 -0.39 -3.61 6.02
C ALA A 41 -1.91 -3.40 5.92
N THR A 42 -2.65 -4.45 5.60
CA THR A 42 -4.12 -4.42 5.50
C THR A 42 -4.77 -4.04 6.83
N THR A 43 -4.24 -4.51 7.96
CA THR A 43 -4.74 -4.12 9.29
C THR A 43 -4.60 -2.61 9.50
N ALA A 44 -3.44 -2.02 9.17
CA ALA A 44 -3.24 -0.59 9.27
C ALA A 44 -4.19 0.19 8.34
N GLU A 45 -4.33 -0.25 7.08
CA GLU A 45 -5.26 0.37 6.13
C GLU A 45 -6.71 0.33 6.61
N LEU A 46 -7.15 -0.79 7.16
CA LEU A 46 -8.51 -0.90 7.72
C LEU A 46 -8.74 0.07 8.87
N ILE A 47 -7.77 0.24 9.75
CA ILE A 47 -7.85 1.24 10.84
C ILE A 47 -7.99 2.64 10.24
N ILE A 48 -7.18 2.98 9.23
CA ILE A 48 -7.23 4.27 8.55
C ILE A 48 -8.58 4.48 7.85
N ILE A 49 -9.08 3.47 7.14
CA ILE A 49 -10.40 3.51 6.48
C ILE A 49 -11.52 3.73 7.50
N LEU A 50 -11.48 3.07 8.65
CA LEU A 50 -12.48 3.24 9.71
C LEU A 50 -12.43 4.67 10.28
N ILE A 51 -11.24 5.22 10.50
CA ILE A 51 -11.05 6.62 10.90
C ILE A 51 -11.62 7.56 9.83
N ALA A 52 -11.34 7.30 8.56
CA ALA A 52 -11.85 8.09 7.45
C ALA A 52 -13.40 8.05 7.38
N PHE A 53 -14.02 6.90 7.60
CA PHE A 53 -15.48 6.80 7.69
C PHE A 53 -16.08 7.54 8.89
N ALA A 54 -15.33 7.67 9.99
CA ALA A 54 -15.79 8.36 11.18
C ALA A 54 -15.66 9.89 11.08
N GLY A 55 -14.67 10.40 10.35
CA GLY A 55 -14.30 11.83 10.42
C GLY A 55 -13.93 12.51 9.10
N ALA A 56 -14.12 11.85 7.95
CA ALA A 56 -13.65 12.41 6.67
C ALA A 56 -14.35 13.69 6.24
N THR A 57 -15.65 13.83 6.53
CA THR A 57 -16.48 14.90 5.99
C THR A 57 -16.04 16.32 6.43
N PRO A 58 -15.74 16.62 7.70
CA PRO A 58 -15.28 17.95 8.09
C PRO A 58 -13.91 18.32 7.51
N LEU A 59 -13.01 17.34 7.39
CA LEU A 59 -11.65 17.54 6.88
C LEU A 59 -11.65 17.91 5.39
N LEU A 60 -12.54 17.31 4.62
CA LEU A 60 -12.66 17.53 3.17
C LEU A 60 -13.13 18.93 2.81
N HIS A 61 -13.91 19.57 3.70
CA HIS A 61 -14.37 20.95 3.53
C HIS A 61 -13.36 21.99 4.00
N HIS A 62 -12.24 21.55 4.59
CA HIS A 62 -11.22 22.49 5.02
C HIS A 62 -10.41 23.00 3.81
N PRO A 63 -10.30 24.35 3.61
CA PRO A 63 -9.72 24.92 2.39
C PRO A 63 -8.26 24.52 2.13
N HIS A 64 -7.49 24.18 3.17
CA HIS A 64 -6.09 23.78 3.06
C HIS A 64 -5.88 22.27 2.96
N PHE A 65 -6.92 21.44 3.14
CA PHE A 65 -6.80 20.00 3.17
C PHE A 65 -6.15 19.44 1.88
N TRP A 66 -6.71 19.83 0.73
CA TRP A 66 -6.23 19.34 -0.55
C TRP A 66 -4.81 19.78 -0.89
N ALA A 67 -4.43 21.01 -0.51
CA ALA A 67 -3.06 21.48 -0.68
C ALA A 67 -2.07 20.66 0.16
N VAL A 68 -2.40 20.42 1.43
CA VAL A 68 -1.57 19.59 2.32
C VAL A 68 -1.47 18.16 1.80
N ALA A 69 -2.61 17.56 1.41
CA ALA A 69 -2.65 16.20 0.88
C ALA A 69 -1.78 16.05 -0.38
N LYS A 70 -1.86 17.02 -1.29
CA LYS A 70 -1.07 17.07 -2.53
C LYS A 70 0.43 17.09 -2.23
N TRP A 71 0.90 18.07 -1.49
CA TRP A 71 2.33 18.22 -1.20
C TRP A 71 2.88 17.04 -0.40
N PHE A 72 2.08 16.49 0.50
CA PHE A 72 2.45 15.32 1.27
C PHE A 72 2.57 14.07 0.38
N GLY A 73 1.61 13.88 -0.54
CA GLY A 73 1.64 12.81 -1.53
C GLY A 73 2.88 12.90 -2.43
N ILE A 74 3.17 14.08 -2.98
CA ILE A 74 4.36 14.33 -3.79
C ILE A 74 5.64 13.98 -3.03
N THR A 75 5.79 14.50 -1.80
CA THR A 75 6.97 14.25 -0.96
C THR A 75 7.17 12.76 -0.70
N THR A 76 6.10 12.04 -0.39
CA THR A 76 6.15 10.59 -0.15
C THR A 76 6.53 9.80 -1.39
N LEU A 77 5.96 10.14 -2.56
CA LEU A 77 6.30 9.50 -3.82
C LEU A 77 7.77 9.73 -4.19
N LEU A 78 8.26 10.96 -4.05
CA LEU A 78 9.66 11.28 -4.29
C LEU A 78 10.59 10.53 -3.33
N PHE A 79 10.31 10.60 -2.02
CA PHE A 79 11.12 9.90 -1.00
C PHE A 79 11.19 8.39 -1.26
N THR A 80 10.04 7.78 -1.58
CA THR A 80 9.97 6.34 -1.88
C THR A 80 10.76 6.00 -3.13
N SER A 81 10.60 6.79 -4.19
CA SER A 81 11.28 6.60 -5.45
C SER A 81 12.81 6.70 -5.28
N PHE A 82 13.29 7.74 -4.61
CA PHE A 82 14.71 7.90 -4.29
C PHE A 82 15.22 6.76 -3.40
N SER A 83 14.46 6.36 -2.40
CA SER A 83 14.82 5.22 -1.54
C SER A 83 15.00 3.93 -2.33
N ILE A 84 14.16 3.67 -3.33
CA ILE A 84 14.28 2.49 -4.21
C ILE A 84 15.50 2.60 -5.13
N LEU A 85 15.76 3.78 -5.71
CA LEU A 85 16.84 3.99 -6.67
C LEU A 85 18.23 3.92 -6.01
N PHE A 86 18.36 4.51 -4.82
CA PHE A 86 19.67 4.66 -4.15
C PHE A 86 19.99 3.51 -3.18
N HIS A 87 19.00 2.76 -2.68
CA HIS A 87 19.27 1.58 -1.89
C HIS A 87 19.53 0.37 -2.79
N LYS A 88 20.79 0.03 -3.00
CA LYS A 88 21.20 -1.26 -3.58
C LYS A 88 20.80 -2.38 -2.61
N LYS A 89 19.60 -2.93 -2.76
CA LYS A 89 19.19 -4.11 -2.00
C LYS A 89 19.80 -5.35 -2.65
N ASN A 90 20.61 -6.08 -1.89
CA ASN A 90 21.05 -7.40 -2.29
C ASN A 90 19.87 -8.37 -2.08
N PHE A 91 19.27 -8.84 -3.17
CA PHE A 91 18.09 -9.71 -3.12
C PHE A 91 18.44 -11.15 -2.72
N LYS A 92 19.68 -11.59 -2.96
CA LYS A 92 20.11 -12.98 -2.69
C LYS A 92 20.71 -13.19 -1.30
N ASN A 93 21.36 -12.15 -0.75
CA ASN A 93 21.94 -12.20 0.59
C ASN A 93 21.29 -11.14 1.48
N PRO A 94 20.09 -11.43 2.01
CA PRO A 94 19.50 -10.56 3.02
C PRO A 94 20.38 -10.63 4.25
N ASP A 95 20.74 -9.46 4.81
CA ASP A 95 21.53 -9.39 6.06
C ASP A 95 20.99 -10.37 7.09
N GLU A 96 21.84 -11.34 7.49
CA GLU A 96 21.50 -12.43 8.44
C GLU A 96 21.10 -11.92 9.84
N LYS A 97 21.41 -10.65 10.14
CA LYS A 97 21.12 -10.00 11.41
C LYS A 97 19.65 -9.61 11.63
N ILE A 98 18.79 -9.79 10.61
CA ILE A 98 17.38 -9.44 10.78
C ILE A 98 16.66 -10.58 11.51
N GLU A 99 16.49 -10.40 12.82
CA GLU A 99 15.88 -11.37 13.75
C GLU A 99 14.65 -12.11 13.25
N ARG A 100 14.59 -13.36 13.64
CA ARG A 100 13.71 -14.43 13.17
C ARG A 100 12.36 -14.37 13.91
N GLY A 101 11.27 -14.06 13.22
CA GLY A 101 9.93 -14.22 13.79
C GLY A 101 8.81 -13.81 12.83
N PRO A 102 7.71 -14.58 12.75
CA PRO A 102 6.53 -14.25 11.94
C PRO A 102 5.91 -12.92 12.37
N ALA A 103 5.86 -12.64 13.67
CA ALA A 103 5.35 -11.38 14.22
C ALA A 103 6.05 -10.15 13.66
N ARG A 104 7.35 -10.21 13.38
CA ARG A 104 8.08 -9.08 12.80
C ARG A 104 7.65 -8.76 11.38
N SER A 105 7.31 -9.75 10.57
CA SER A 105 6.79 -9.51 9.22
C SER A 105 5.47 -8.76 9.28
N PHE A 106 4.57 -9.14 10.19
CA PHE A 106 3.33 -8.42 10.46
C PHE A 106 3.59 -6.97 10.90
N VAL A 107 4.46 -6.76 11.90
CA VAL A 107 4.80 -5.42 12.40
C VAL A 107 5.40 -4.55 11.29
N ILE A 108 6.24 -5.10 10.42
CA ILE A 108 6.80 -4.35 9.29
C ILE A 108 5.67 -3.87 8.36
N GLY A 109 4.72 -4.72 7.99
CA GLY A 109 3.57 -4.32 7.18
C GLY A 109 2.76 -3.22 7.86
N LEU A 110 2.46 -3.42 9.15
CA LEU A 110 1.74 -2.44 9.96
C LEU A 110 2.44 -1.07 9.99
N MET A 111 3.76 -1.06 10.22
CA MET A 111 4.54 0.18 10.30
C MET A 111 4.73 0.88 8.95
N LEU A 112 4.87 0.12 7.86
CA LEU A 112 5.02 0.69 6.52
C LEU A 112 3.78 1.49 6.08
N VAL A 113 2.60 1.01 6.44
CA VAL A 113 1.33 1.66 6.15
C VAL A 113 0.96 2.65 7.25
N GLY A 114 0.94 2.21 8.49
CA GLY A 114 0.52 3.02 9.63
C GLY A 114 1.45 4.20 9.92
N GLY A 115 2.74 4.08 9.58
CA GLY A 115 3.72 5.16 9.69
C GLY A 115 3.77 6.09 8.47
N ASN A 116 2.95 5.85 7.43
CA ASN A 116 2.97 6.65 6.21
C ASN A 116 1.76 7.61 6.14
N PRO A 117 1.94 8.89 6.48
CA PRO A 117 0.83 9.84 6.52
C PRO A 117 0.18 10.10 5.15
N ALA A 118 0.87 9.84 4.02
CA ALA A 118 0.24 9.95 2.69
C ALA A 118 -0.89 8.93 2.50
N ILE A 119 -0.79 7.76 3.12
CA ILE A 119 -1.83 6.74 3.05
C ILE A 119 -3.10 7.22 3.79
N TYR A 120 -2.94 7.92 4.90
CA TYR A 120 -4.06 8.55 5.62
C TYR A 120 -4.79 9.56 4.72
N LEU A 121 -4.03 10.47 4.10
CA LEU A 121 -4.60 11.49 3.22
C LEU A 121 -5.26 10.88 1.98
N MET A 122 -4.65 9.86 1.40
CA MET A 122 -5.22 9.12 0.28
C MET A 122 -6.55 8.48 0.65
N TRP A 123 -6.64 7.78 1.79
CA TRP A 123 -7.87 7.11 2.21
C TRP A 123 -8.96 8.09 2.61
N ILE A 124 -8.61 9.17 3.34
CA ILE A 124 -9.56 10.23 3.69
C ILE A 124 -10.11 10.86 2.41
N GLY A 125 -9.26 11.20 1.45
CA GLY A 125 -9.67 11.77 0.17
C GLY A 125 -10.55 10.81 -0.64
N MET A 126 -10.16 9.53 -0.75
CA MET A 126 -10.91 8.53 -1.51
C MET A 126 -12.28 8.23 -0.88
N ILE A 127 -12.35 8.06 0.43
CA ILE A 127 -13.62 7.88 1.15
C ILE A 127 -14.51 9.11 0.96
N GLY A 128 -13.93 10.32 1.04
CA GLY A 128 -14.67 11.54 0.83
C GLY A 128 -15.25 11.67 -0.59
N LEU A 129 -14.48 11.33 -1.61
CA LEU A 129 -14.97 11.28 -2.99
C LEU A 129 -16.10 10.24 -3.15
N LEU A 130 -15.94 9.06 -2.57
CA LEU A 130 -16.98 8.03 -2.56
C LEU A 130 -18.25 8.51 -1.86
N MET A 131 -18.12 9.23 -0.74
CA MET A 131 -19.26 9.80 -0.03
C MET A 131 -19.93 10.95 -0.78
N GLY A 132 -19.14 11.80 -1.46
CA GLY A 132 -19.64 12.99 -2.14
C GLY A 132 -20.28 12.70 -3.50
N HIS A 133 -19.67 11.85 -4.32
CA HIS A 133 -20.09 11.66 -5.72
C HIS A 133 -21.08 10.50 -5.94
N LEU A 134 -21.01 9.45 -5.16
CA LEU A 134 -21.80 8.26 -5.45
C LEU A 134 -23.16 8.24 -4.75
N HIS A 135 -23.53 9.27 -3.97
CA HIS A 135 -24.76 9.30 -3.16
C HIS A 135 -25.08 7.93 -2.49
N LEU A 136 -24.06 7.07 -2.46
CA LEU A 136 -24.17 5.79 -1.79
C LEU A 136 -24.49 6.11 -0.33
N SER A 137 -25.47 5.43 0.21
CA SER A 137 -25.79 5.50 1.63
C SER A 137 -24.65 4.86 2.46
N LEU A 138 -23.44 5.40 2.29
CA LEU A 138 -22.26 5.08 3.11
C LEU A 138 -22.54 5.33 4.59
N ALA A 139 -23.68 5.98 4.88
CA ALA A 139 -24.22 6.14 6.21
C ALA A 139 -24.65 4.81 6.87
N SER A 140 -25.00 3.76 6.07
CA SER A 140 -25.44 2.51 6.66
C SER A 140 -24.24 1.72 7.20
N LEU A 141 -24.35 1.25 8.44
CA LEU A 141 -23.34 0.38 9.07
C LEU A 141 -23.09 -0.88 8.23
N GLN A 142 -24.15 -1.43 7.63
CA GLN A 142 -24.07 -2.62 6.78
C GLN A 142 -23.15 -2.39 5.57
N PHE A 143 -23.27 -1.25 4.89
CA PHE A 143 -22.41 -0.93 3.77
C PHE A 143 -20.94 -0.84 4.20
N ARG A 144 -20.64 -0.15 5.31
CA ARG A 144 -19.28 0.00 5.84
C ARG A 144 -18.66 -1.36 6.17
N LEU A 145 -19.41 -2.23 6.83
CA LEU A 145 -18.95 -3.59 7.17
C LEU A 145 -18.69 -4.44 5.92
N LEU A 146 -19.59 -4.40 4.93
CA LEU A 146 -19.42 -5.12 3.66
C LEU A 146 -18.24 -4.56 2.86
N PHE A 147 -18.01 -3.25 2.90
CA PHE A 147 -16.86 -2.63 2.25
C PHE A 147 -15.55 -3.07 2.91
N VAL A 148 -15.45 -2.97 4.23
CA VAL A 148 -14.27 -3.36 5.03
C VAL A 148 -13.94 -4.84 4.84
N GLY A 149 -14.96 -5.72 4.92
CA GLY A 149 -14.77 -7.16 4.69
C GLY A 149 -14.33 -7.49 3.26
N GLY A 150 -14.94 -6.81 2.27
CA GLY A 150 -14.51 -6.93 0.87
C GLY A 150 -13.09 -6.43 0.65
N PHE A 151 -12.73 -5.28 1.22
CA PHE A 151 -11.39 -4.70 1.14
C PHE A 151 -10.34 -5.66 1.72
N PHE A 152 -10.58 -6.18 2.92
CA PHE A 152 -9.70 -7.17 3.54
C PHE A 152 -9.50 -8.39 2.63
N ALA A 153 -10.60 -8.96 2.12
CA ALA A 153 -10.54 -10.11 1.24
C ALA A 153 -9.76 -9.82 -0.05
N GLY A 154 -9.94 -8.63 -0.65
CA GLY A 154 -9.22 -8.19 -1.84
C GLY A 154 -7.72 -8.08 -1.59
N CYS A 155 -7.31 -7.38 -0.54
CA CYS A 155 -5.90 -7.25 -0.15
C CYS A 155 -5.25 -8.62 0.10
N MET A 156 -5.91 -9.47 0.89
CA MET A 156 -5.37 -10.79 1.22
C MET A 156 -5.30 -11.72 0.00
N SER A 157 -6.23 -11.59 -0.95
CA SER A 157 -6.17 -12.31 -2.22
C SER A 157 -4.92 -11.92 -3.03
N TRP A 158 -4.58 -10.62 -3.10
CA TRP A 158 -3.36 -10.18 -3.75
C TRP A 158 -2.10 -10.75 -3.07
N PHE A 159 -2.00 -10.64 -1.75
CA PHE A 159 -0.84 -11.17 -1.04
C PHE A 159 -0.74 -12.69 -1.09
N ALA A 160 -1.85 -13.40 -1.22
CA ALA A 160 -1.86 -14.84 -1.50
C ALA A 160 -1.30 -15.13 -2.90
N ILE A 161 -1.73 -14.40 -3.92
CA ILE A 161 -1.19 -14.50 -5.27
C ILE A 161 0.32 -14.19 -5.27
N LEU A 162 0.73 -13.12 -4.62
CA LEU A 162 2.15 -12.75 -4.49
C LEU A 162 2.96 -13.86 -3.84
N SER A 163 2.44 -14.46 -2.76
CA SER A 163 3.16 -15.47 -1.97
C SER A 163 3.24 -16.82 -2.65
N PHE A 164 2.18 -17.28 -3.29
CA PHE A 164 2.10 -18.65 -3.79
C PHE A 164 2.42 -18.78 -5.28
N PHE A 165 2.17 -17.73 -6.07
CA PHE A 165 2.39 -17.77 -7.50
C PHE A 165 3.56 -16.89 -7.94
N ILE A 166 3.56 -15.62 -7.59
CA ILE A 166 4.54 -14.66 -8.08
C ILE A 166 5.93 -14.95 -7.47
N LEU A 167 6.01 -15.28 -6.19
CA LEU A 167 7.28 -15.53 -5.51
C LEU A 167 8.03 -16.73 -6.09
N ASP A 168 7.33 -17.81 -6.47
CA ASP A 168 7.96 -18.98 -7.09
C ASP A 168 8.55 -18.65 -8.46
N HIS A 169 7.86 -17.82 -9.24
CA HIS A 169 8.38 -17.32 -10.51
C HIS A 169 9.61 -16.43 -10.33
N ILE A 170 9.53 -15.51 -9.36
CA ILE A 170 10.63 -14.57 -9.09
C ILE A 170 11.88 -15.28 -8.57
N ARG A 171 11.75 -16.39 -7.86
CA ARG A 171 12.90 -17.19 -7.40
C ARG A 171 13.79 -17.70 -8.55
N GLN A 172 13.18 -17.85 -9.73
CA GLN A 172 13.90 -18.30 -10.93
C GLN A 172 14.58 -17.14 -11.67
N TRP A 173 14.29 -15.89 -11.29
CA TRP A 173 14.84 -14.70 -11.94
C TRP A 173 16.22 -14.35 -11.39
N GLY A 174 17.11 -13.87 -12.27
CA GLY A 174 18.39 -13.30 -11.87
C GLY A 174 18.21 -11.97 -11.13
N GLU A 175 19.22 -11.60 -10.36
CA GLU A 175 19.23 -10.31 -9.63
C GLU A 175 19.02 -9.10 -10.55
N ASP A 176 19.54 -9.17 -11.79
CA ASP A 176 19.39 -8.08 -12.77
C ASP A 176 17.93 -7.78 -13.10
N ARG A 177 17.10 -8.82 -13.23
CA ARG A 177 15.65 -8.63 -13.48
C ARG A 177 14.93 -8.00 -12.29
N LEU A 178 15.31 -8.38 -11.07
CA LEU A 178 14.75 -7.79 -9.84
C LEU A 178 15.14 -6.31 -9.72
N HIS A 179 16.40 -5.98 -10.05
CA HIS A 179 16.85 -4.60 -10.09
C HIS A 179 16.15 -3.79 -11.19
N LEU A 180 15.91 -4.38 -12.36
CA LEU A 180 15.17 -3.73 -13.44
C LEU A 180 13.73 -3.37 -13.00
N ILE A 181 13.01 -4.33 -12.41
CA ILE A 181 11.66 -4.10 -11.90
C ILE A 181 11.65 -2.99 -10.84
N SER A 182 12.59 -3.01 -9.90
CA SER A 182 12.72 -1.98 -8.88
C SER A 182 12.93 -0.59 -9.50
N ARG A 183 13.80 -0.48 -10.52
CA ARG A 183 14.05 0.79 -11.23
C ARG A 183 12.83 1.26 -12.01
N LEU A 184 12.14 0.37 -12.71
CA LEU A 184 10.90 0.71 -13.43
C LEU A 184 9.82 1.20 -12.46
N SER A 185 9.70 0.56 -11.30
CA SER A 185 8.78 0.97 -10.26
C SER A 185 9.09 2.37 -9.72
N ALA A 186 10.36 2.64 -9.47
CA ALA A 186 10.79 3.96 -9.03
C ALA A 186 10.53 5.03 -10.10
N ALA A 187 10.77 4.71 -11.39
CA ALA A 187 10.46 5.62 -12.49
C ALA A 187 8.96 5.94 -12.57
N LEU A 188 8.09 4.93 -12.42
CA LEU A 188 6.64 5.14 -12.39
C LEU A 188 6.20 6.04 -11.23
N LEU A 189 6.79 5.88 -10.04
CA LEU A 189 6.51 6.75 -8.89
C LEU A 189 6.98 8.19 -9.13
N LEU A 190 8.13 8.38 -9.80
CA LEU A 190 8.60 9.72 -10.20
C LEU A 190 7.66 10.37 -11.21
N ILE A 191 7.18 9.61 -12.20
CA ILE A 191 6.21 10.11 -13.17
C ILE A 191 4.91 10.51 -12.45
N ALA A 192 4.41 9.68 -11.54
CA ALA A 192 3.22 9.99 -10.75
C ALA A 192 3.39 11.25 -9.90
N ALA A 193 4.56 11.42 -9.24
CA ALA A 193 4.88 12.64 -8.51
C ALA A 193 4.92 13.87 -9.44
N GLY A 194 5.52 13.73 -10.64
CA GLY A 194 5.56 14.78 -11.66
C GLY A 194 4.16 15.20 -12.11
N VAL A 195 3.28 14.24 -12.41
CA VAL A 195 1.89 14.52 -12.78
C VAL A 195 1.18 15.31 -11.68
N LEU A 196 1.31 14.89 -10.42
CA LEU A 196 0.68 15.60 -9.29
C LEU A 196 1.21 17.04 -9.10
N ILE A 197 2.46 17.33 -9.45
CA ILE A 197 3.00 18.69 -9.37
C ILE A 197 2.26 19.63 -10.33
N PHE A 198 1.99 19.17 -11.56
CA PHE A 198 1.37 19.97 -12.60
C PHE A 198 -0.16 19.99 -12.55
N GLU A 199 -0.78 19.08 -11.81
CA GLU A 199 -2.23 19.04 -11.63
C GLU A 199 -2.69 20.24 -10.78
N LYS A 200 -3.59 21.06 -11.36
CA LYS A 200 -4.22 22.19 -10.66
C LYS A 200 -5.50 21.68 -10.00
N PHE A 201 -5.56 21.67 -8.68
CA PHE A 201 -6.78 21.50 -7.87
C PHE A 201 -7.39 22.83 -7.51
#